data_bbf7cb256912f3ed86b71ec274a02436
#
_entry.id   bbf7cb256912f3ed86b71ec274a02436
#
_cell.length_a   1.000
_cell.length_b   1.000
_cell.length_c   1.000
_cell.angle_alpha   90.00
_cell.angle_beta   90.00
_cell.angle_gamma   90.00
#
_symmetry.space_group_name_H-M   'P 1'
#
loop_
_entity.id
_entity.type
_entity.pdbx_description
1 polymer ?
#
loop_
_entity_poly.entity_id
_entity_poly.type
_entity_poly.pdbx_seq_one_letter_code
_entity_poly.pdbx_strand_id
1 'polypeptide(L)'
;MNLWQAFKMAFKSIAMKKTRSFLTMLGVIIGVASVVIMVSVMQGKAKKSMEMFDKLGDNKITVQAFNYNDMDNETGQLLFDYCLSLGDLIVGITPDLEINDTATIQYGSKTVKTNDWENIDWSIPNQDPWATMLHLKLGSEQYGLCNNLNLAGGREFSYLEVEKTLPVCVLGSSAKEQIFGYTDPVGETISINGDPFQVVGYYESMALQGWPEMDNVIVVPYTFNRTLNNNNTMDSYIVKGRDAKATVEAKTRIEAFLNGVMPLDENGNRQNGYAYVGSNDSYAQEQEKANLLESLSMAAIAGISLLVGGIGIMNIMLVTVTERTREIGIRKAIGAERSSIITQFLIEAAVICSIGGLMGIAIGYVGTMIAGKLMSDVFEGVILMPEPYVAAGAFLFSVVLGIIFGMYPAIKASGLQPVVALRAD
;
A
#
# COMPACT_ATOMS: atom_id res chain seq x y z
N MET A 1 -48.54 13.49 14.26
CA MET A 1 -48.08 12.29 14.99
C MET A 1 -46.69 12.57 15.56
N ASN A 2 -46.48 12.33 16.89
CA ASN A 2 -45.14 12.59 17.48
C ASN A 2 -44.13 11.56 17.01
N LEU A 3 -42.95 11.98 16.55
CA LEU A 3 -41.87 11.11 16.06
C LEU A 3 -41.58 9.94 17.03
N TRP A 4 -41.61 10.19 18.32
CA TRP A 4 -41.41 9.18 19.35
C TRP A 4 -42.49 8.07 19.36
N GLN A 5 -43.74 8.40 19.07
CA GLN A 5 -44.81 7.42 18.95
C GLN A 5 -44.63 6.55 17.70
N ALA A 6 -44.14 7.12 16.56
CA ALA A 6 -43.86 6.38 15.37
C ALA A 6 -42.70 5.38 15.58
N PHE A 7 -41.64 5.78 16.29
CA PHE A 7 -40.57 4.89 16.71
C PHE A 7 -41.06 3.70 17.57
N LYS A 8 -41.89 3.99 18.59
CA LYS A 8 -42.44 2.93 19.47
C LYS A 8 -43.33 1.94 18.70
N MET A 9 -44.09 2.42 17.71
CA MET A 9 -44.91 1.57 16.86
C MET A 9 -44.05 0.73 15.92
N ALA A 10 -42.98 1.27 15.33
CA ALA A 10 -42.06 0.54 14.49
C ALA A 10 -41.40 -0.63 15.25
N PHE A 11 -40.89 -0.38 16.45
CA PHE A 11 -40.30 -1.41 17.30
C PHE A 11 -41.31 -2.52 17.66
N LYS A 12 -42.56 -2.15 18.00
CA LYS A 12 -43.61 -3.13 18.29
C LYS A 12 -43.99 -3.98 17.08
N SER A 13 -44.00 -3.37 15.91
CA SER A 13 -44.26 -4.06 14.62
C SER A 13 -43.17 -5.11 14.33
N ILE A 14 -41.90 -4.74 14.50
CA ILE A 14 -40.75 -5.64 14.31
C ILE A 14 -40.81 -6.82 15.29
N ALA A 15 -41.13 -6.56 16.54
CA ALA A 15 -41.21 -7.59 17.57
C ALA A 15 -42.33 -8.59 17.41
N MET A 16 -43.45 -8.19 16.76
CA MET A 16 -44.62 -9.09 16.51
C MET A 16 -44.42 -10.08 15.35
N LYS A 17 -43.58 -9.74 14.35
CA LYS A 17 -43.33 -10.60 13.15
C LYS A 17 -41.82 -10.88 13.00
N LYS A 18 -41.21 -11.51 14.00
CA LYS A 18 -39.75 -11.72 14.13
C LYS A 18 -39.11 -12.34 12.87
N THR A 19 -39.67 -13.40 12.35
CA THR A 19 -39.09 -14.14 11.20
C THR A 19 -39.04 -13.29 9.94
N ARG A 20 -40.11 -12.52 9.65
CA ARG A 20 -40.19 -11.66 8.48
C ARG A 20 -39.21 -10.47 8.62
N SER A 21 -39.20 -9.83 9.79
CA SER A 21 -38.32 -8.72 10.08
C SER A 21 -36.83 -9.15 10.01
N PHE A 22 -36.51 -10.35 10.48
CA PHE A 22 -35.16 -10.90 10.37
C PHE A 22 -34.75 -11.16 8.92
N LEU A 23 -35.62 -11.80 8.11
CA LEU A 23 -35.35 -12.03 6.69
C LEU A 23 -35.16 -10.73 5.90
N THR A 24 -35.90 -9.67 6.24
CA THR A 24 -35.73 -8.35 5.62
C THR A 24 -34.37 -7.73 6.00
N MET A 25 -34.06 -7.76 7.30
CA MET A 25 -32.81 -7.21 7.81
C MET A 25 -31.60 -7.99 7.27
N LEU A 26 -31.75 -9.29 6.96
CA LEU A 26 -30.63 -10.14 6.51
C LEU A 26 -29.94 -9.57 5.26
N GLY A 27 -30.70 -9.09 4.28
CA GLY A 27 -30.12 -8.45 3.08
C GLY A 27 -29.31 -7.19 3.41
N VAL A 28 -29.82 -6.36 4.32
CA VAL A 28 -29.10 -5.16 4.79
C VAL A 28 -27.88 -5.55 5.62
N ILE A 29 -28.04 -6.53 6.51
CA ILE A 29 -26.93 -7.03 7.37
C ILE A 29 -25.78 -7.53 6.50
N ILE A 30 -26.06 -8.39 5.53
CA ILE A 30 -25.03 -8.95 4.63
C ILE A 30 -24.40 -7.82 3.81
N GLY A 31 -25.22 -6.94 3.23
CA GLY A 31 -24.73 -5.82 2.42
C GLY A 31 -23.81 -4.89 3.21
N VAL A 32 -24.21 -4.45 4.39
CA VAL A 32 -23.43 -3.56 5.26
C VAL A 32 -22.17 -4.27 5.76
N ALA A 33 -22.28 -5.53 6.22
CA ALA A 33 -21.12 -6.30 6.66
C ALA A 33 -20.08 -6.47 5.55
N SER A 34 -20.53 -6.79 4.33
CA SER A 34 -19.63 -6.91 3.17
C SER A 34 -18.90 -5.60 2.87
N VAL A 35 -19.61 -4.45 2.90
CA VAL A 35 -18.98 -3.14 2.71
C VAL A 35 -17.93 -2.86 3.78
N VAL A 36 -18.28 -3.09 5.05
CA VAL A 36 -17.36 -2.84 6.18
C VAL A 36 -16.11 -3.71 6.06
N ILE A 37 -16.24 -5.01 5.82
CA ILE A 37 -15.11 -5.92 5.67
C ILE A 37 -14.23 -5.48 4.49
N MET A 38 -14.83 -5.24 3.34
CA MET A 38 -14.16 -4.91 2.09
C MET A 38 -13.37 -3.60 2.20
N VAL A 39 -13.99 -2.53 2.69
CA VAL A 39 -13.32 -1.24 2.89
C VAL A 39 -12.17 -1.37 3.88
N SER A 40 -12.35 -2.13 4.97
CA SER A 40 -11.31 -2.33 5.98
C SER A 40 -10.10 -3.11 5.44
N VAL A 41 -10.33 -4.15 4.64
CA VAL A 41 -9.26 -4.93 3.99
C VAL A 41 -8.49 -4.03 3.01
N MET A 42 -9.19 -3.22 2.23
CA MET A 42 -8.54 -2.29 1.30
C MET A 42 -7.71 -1.21 1.99
N GLN A 43 -8.24 -0.64 3.07
CA GLN A 43 -7.49 0.33 3.89
C GLN A 43 -6.24 -0.31 4.50
N GLY A 44 -6.36 -1.56 4.97
CA GLY A 44 -5.21 -2.32 5.46
C GLY A 44 -4.16 -2.54 4.39
N LYS A 45 -4.58 -2.92 3.18
CA LYS A 45 -3.70 -3.10 2.01
C LYS A 45 -3.02 -1.79 1.60
N ALA A 46 -3.79 -0.70 1.51
CA ALA A 46 -3.26 0.62 1.18
C ALA A 46 -2.26 1.11 2.24
N LYS A 47 -2.57 0.92 3.53
CA LYS A 47 -1.67 1.27 4.63
C LYS A 47 -0.38 0.45 4.58
N LYS A 48 -0.47 -0.87 4.37
CA LYS A 48 0.72 -1.73 4.23
C LYS A 48 1.57 -1.31 3.02
N SER A 49 0.95 -1.01 1.88
CA SER A 49 1.66 -0.49 0.71
C SER A 49 2.36 0.83 1.01
N MET A 50 1.69 1.78 1.67
CA MET A 50 2.31 3.06 2.06
C MET A 50 3.48 2.85 3.04
N GLU A 51 3.30 2.04 4.08
CA GLU A 51 4.39 1.71 5.01
C GLU A 51 5.58 1.05 4.31
N MET A 52 5.30 0.23 3.29
CA MET A 52 6.33 -0.38 2.45
C MET A 52 7.06 0.68 1.60
N PHE A 53 6.34 1.64 1.01
CA PHE A 53 6.96 2.74 0.25
C PHE A 53 7.72 3.71 1.16
N ASP A 54 7.20 4.05 2.34
CA ASP A 54 7.91 4.87 3.34
C ASP A 54 9.24 4.22 3.77
N LYS A 55 9.24 2.90 3.88
CA LYS A 55 10.44 2.12 4.24
C LYS A 55 11.41 1.94 3.09
N LEU A 56 10.92 1.85 1.84
CA LEU A 56 11.73 1.80 0.61
C LEU A 56 12.51 3.09 0.34
N GLY A 57 12.28 4.10 1.16
CA GLY A 57 12.83 5.42 0.97
C GLY A 57 12.18 6.11 -0.20
N ASP A 58 11.02 6.66 0.06
CA ASP A 58 10.47 7.74 -0.71
C ASP A 58 11.57 8.70 -1.12
N ASN A 59 11.45 9.24 -2.30
CA ASN A 59 12.39 10.19 -2.86
C ASN A 59 13.69 9.58 -3.41
N LYS A 60 13.71 8.28 -3.73
CA LYS A 60 14.84 7.63 -4.40
C LYS A 60 14.60 7.55 -5.91
N ILE A 61 15.56 8.03 -6.70
CA ILE A 61 15.60 7.91 -8.15
C ILE A 61 16.78 7.00 -8.50
N THR A 62 16.50 5.88 -9.17
CA THR A 62 17.53 5.04 -9.75
C THR A 62 17.77 5.48 -11.20
N VAL A 63 18.99 5.80 -11.51
CA VAL A 63 19.39 6.24 -12.84
C VAL A 63 20.43 5.26 -13.38
N GLN A 64 20.13 4.65 -14.51
CA GLN A 64 21.09 3.84 -15.25
C GLN A 64 21.32 4.51 -16.61
N ALA A 65 22.57 4.72 -16.97
CA ALA A 65 22.92 5.32 -18.25
C ALA A 65 24.22 4.68 -18.75
N PHE A 66 24.13 3.90 -19.82
CA PHE A 66 25.25 3.23 -20.43
C PHE A 66 25.32 3.60 -21.91
N ASN A 67 26.46 4.13 -22.34
CA ASN A 67 26.71 4.52 -23.73
C ASN A 67 27.79 3.61 -24.31
N TYR A 68 27.46 2.83 -25.36
CA TYR A 68 28.37 1.88 -26.01
C TYR A 68 29.60 2.54 -26.64
N ASN A 69 29.51 3.82 -26.95
CA ASN A 69 30.59 4.57 -27.60
C ASN A 69 31.45 5.38 -26.61
N ASP A 70 31.11 5.33 -25.33
CA ASP A 70 31.72 6.15 -24.27
C ASP A 70 32.68 5.25 -23.45
N MET A 71 33.88 5.07 -23.93
CA MET A 71 34.90 4.26 -23.26
C MET A 71 35.45 4.96 -21.98
N ASP A 72 35.36 6.27 -21.92
CA ASP A 72 35.94 7.09 -20.85
C ASP A 72 34.88 7.55 -19.80
N ASN A 73 33.66 7.05 -19.91
CA ASN A 73 32.54 7.37 -19.01
C ASN A 73 32.17 8.87 -18.94
N GLU A 74 32.33 9.60 -20.05
CA GLU A 74 31.96 11.02 -20.13
C GLU A 74 30.46 11.24 -19.85
N THR A 75 29.59 10.33 -20.35
CA THR A 75 28.14 10.39 -20.12
C THR A 75 27.80 10.26 -18.64
N GLY A 76 28.46 9.34 -17.91
CA GLY A 76 28.28 9.15 -16.49
C GLY A 76 28.73 10.36 -15.67
N GLN A 77 29.88 10.97 -16.03
CA GLN A 77 30.36 12.20 -15.39
C GLN A 77 29.43 13.39 -15.65
N LEU A 78 29.01 13.59 -16.91
CA LEU A 78 28.05 14.64 -17.26
C LEU A 78 26.72 14.49 -16.50
N LEU A 79 26.25 13.25 -16.35
CA LEU A 79 25.04 12.94 -15.57
C LEU A 79 25.23 13.28 -14.09
N PHE A 80 26.36 12.91 -13.50
CA PHE A 80 26.69 13.20 -12.10
C PHE A 80 26.74 14.71 -11.85
N ASP A 81 27.46 15.46 -12.70
CA ASP A 81 27.57 16.91 -12.62
C ASP A 81 26.22 17.60 -12.81
N TYR A 82 25.41 17.10 -13.76
CA TYR A 82 24.05 17.60 -13.98
C TYR A 82 23.19 17.37 -12.72
N CYS A 83 23.23 16.18 -12.15
CA CYS A 83 22.49 15.89 -10.91
C CYS A 83 22.92 16.82 -9.78
N LEU A 84 24.23 17.06 -9.58
CA LEU A 84 24.71 18.03 -8.59
C LEU A 84 24.18 19.44 -8.85
N SER A 85 23.99 19.82 -10.12
CA SER A 85 23.42 21.13 -10.49
C SER A 85 21.96 21.30 -10.11
N LEU A 86 21.21 20.19 -9.87
CA LEU A 86 19.81 20.22 -9.44
C LEU A 86 19.61 20.62 -7.97
N GLY A 87 20.67 20.93 -7.26
CA GLY A 87 20.82 21.46 -5.91
C GLY A 87 19.59 21.49 -4.99
N ASP A 88 18.61 22.33 -5.32
CA ASP A 88 17.38 22.45 -4.49
C ASP A 88 16.41 21.25 -4.57
N LEU A 89 16.53 20.42 -5.58
CA LEU A 89 15.64 19.27 -5.80
C LEU A 89 16.18 17.98 -5.19
N ILE A 90 17.49 17.85 -5.05
CA ILE A 90 18.13 16.63 -4.54
C ILE A 90 18.87 16.90 -3.23
N VAL A 91 18.99 15.86 -2.42
CA VAL A 91 19.75 15.88 -1.16
C VAL A 91 21.11 15.22 -1.33
N GLY A 92 21.21 14.25 -2.23
CA GLY A 92 22.44 13.53 -2.49
C GLY A 92 22.39 12.68 -3.76
N ILE A 93 23.58 12.29 -4.20
CA ILE A 93 23.78 11.34 -5.30
C ILE A 93 24.94 10.41 -4.96
N THR A 94 24.81 9.15 -5.29
CA THR A 94 25.88 8.16 -5.15
C THR A 94 25.89 7.23 -6.36
N PRO A 95 27.08 6.83 -6.84
CA PRO A 95 27.17 5.62 -7.69
C PRO A 95 26.60 4.41 -6.92
N ASP A 96 25.92 3.52 -7.63
CA ASP A 96 25.43 2.24 -7.11
C ASP A 96 25.81 1.13 -8.10
N LEU A 97 27.06 0.73 -8.02
CA LEU A 97 27.58 -0.33 -8.84
C LEU A 97 27.70 -1.61 -8.03
N GLU A 98 27.55 -2.73 -8.68
CA GLU A 98 27.71 -4.03 -8.06
C GLU A 98 28.84 -4.79 -8.72
N ILE A 99 29.66 -5.44 -7.91
CA ILE A 99 30.67 -6.39 -8.39
C ILE A 99 29.96 -7.72 -8.63
N ASN A 100 29.69 -8.05 -9.89
CA ASN A 100 28.99 -9.27 -10.26
C ASN A 100 29.85 -10.54 -10.11
N ASP A 101 31.15 -10.41 -10.20
CA ASP A 101 32.08 -11.49 -9.99
C ASP A 101 32.12 -11.90 -8.50
N THR A 102 32.31 -13.21 -8.27
CA THR A 102 32.41 -13.73 -6.90
C THR A 102 33.68 -13.20 -6.23
N ALA A 103 33.54 -12.37 -5.19
CA ALA A 103 34.64 -11.92 -4.38
C ALA A 103 34.78 -12.77 -3.12
N THR A 104 36.01 -13.04 -2.70
CA THR A 104 36.34 -13.77 -1.49
C THR A 104 36.61 -12.81 -0.37
N ILE A 105 35.82 -12.91 0.71
CA ILE A 105 35.93 -12.07 1.92
C ILE A 105 36.52 -12.93 3.05
N GLN A 106 37.59 -12.45 3.68
CA GLN A 106 38.25 -13.18 4.77
C GLN A 106 38.39 -12.32 6.02
N TYR A 107 38.08 -12.92 7.16
CA TYR A 107 38.35 -12.35 8.49
C TYR A 107 38.88 -13.45 9.41
N GLY A 108 40.15 -13.36 9.81
CA GLY A 108 40.81 -14.41 10.54
C GLY A 108 40.83 -15.74 9.78
N SER A 109 40.25 -16.78 10.34
CA SER A 109 40.10 -18.10 9.70
C SER A 109 38.80 -18.25 8.92
N LYS A 110 37.91 -17.27 8.97
CA LYS A 110 36.58 -17.33 8.36
C LYS A 110 36.65 -16.78 6.93
N THR A 111 36.06 -17.50 5.99
CA THR A 111 35.95 -17.11 4.60
C THR A 111 34.51 -17.19 4.16
N VAL A 112 34.02 -16.12 3.55
CA VAL A 112 32.70 -16.04 2.92
C VAL A 112 32.85 -15.50 1.49
N LYS A 113 31.91 -15.80 0.61
CA LYS A 113 31.94 -15.34 -0.77
C LYS A 113 30.75 -14.45 -1.08
N THR A 114 30.95 -13.45 -1.93
CA THR A 114 29.86 -12.69 -2.52
C THR A 114 29.34 -13.42 -3.77
N ASN A 115 28.07 -13.22 -4.11
CA ASN A 115 27.42 -13.79 -5.29
C ASN A 115 27.66 -15.31 -5.43
N ASP A 116 27.54 -16.04 -4.30
CA ASP A 116 27.85 -17.48 -4.21
C ASP A 116 26.65 -18.32 -4.67
N TRP A 117 26.40 -18.35 -5.97
CA TRP A 117 25.32 -19.11 -6.61
C TRP A 117 25.48 -20.64 -6.47
N GLU A 118 26.70 -21.12 -6.23
CA GLU A 118 27.00 -22.54 -6.10
C GLU A 118 26.50 -23.14 -4.77
N ASN A 119 26.44 -22.33 -3.73
CA ASN A 119 26.09 -22.75 -2.37
C ASN A 119 24.65 -22.42 -1.95
N ILE A 120 23.78 -22.06 -2.91
CA ILE A 120 22.37 -21.81 -2.64
C ILE A 120 21.64 -23.13 -2.39
N ASP A 121 20.92 -23.21 -1.28
CA ASP A 121 20.04 -24.34 -1.00
C ASP A 121 18.69 -24.19 -1.73
N TRP A 122 18.63 -24.66 -2.95
CA TRP A 122 17.41 -24.65 -3.78
C TRP A 122 16.29 -25.57 -3.27
N SER A 123 16.54 -26.34 -2.18
CA SER A 123 15.53 -27.22 -1.59
C SER A 123 14.56 -26.48 -0.67
N ILE A 124 14.86 -25.24 -0.28
CA ILE A 124 14.01 -24.39 0.56
C ILE A 124 12.98 -23.70 -0.33
N PRO A 125 11.68 -24.04 -0.22
CA PRO A 125 10.62 -23.41 -0.99
C PRO A 125 10.53 -21.90 -0.66
N ASN A 126 10.38 -21.05 -1.68
CA ASN A 126 10.22 -19.59 -1.56
C ASN A 126 11.41 -18.83 -0.94
N GLN A 127 12.60 -19.41 -0.90
CA GLN A 127 13.79 -18.68 -0.54
C GLN A 127 14.17 -17.73 -1.70
N ASP A 128 14.31 -16.45 -1.37
CA ASP A 128 14.92 -15.50 -2.31
C ASP A 128 16.45 -15.58 -2.17
N PRO A 129 17.19 -16.06 -3.20
CA PRO A 129 18.62 -16.14 -3.14
C PRO A 129 19.30 -14.78 -2.92
N TRP A 130 18.75 -13.72 -3.48
CA TRP A 130 19.28 -12.37 -3.33
C TRP A 130 19.22 -11.88 -1.88
N ALA A 131 18.20 -12.31 -1.15
CA ALA A 131 18.05 -11.96 0.27
C ALA A 131 19.07 -12.64 1.21
N THR A 132 19.81 -13.63 0.72
CA THR A 132 20.75 -14.42 1.54
C THR A 132 22.19 -14.30 1.12
N MET A 133 22.45 -13.94 -0.15
CA MET A 133 23.80 -13.77 -0.67
C MET A 133 24.40 -12.42 -0.25
N LEU A 134 25.71 -12.44 -0.01
CA LEU A 134 26.47 -11.20 0.16
C LEU A 134 26.71 -10.53 -1.18
N HIS A 135 26.52 -9.22 -1.21
CA HIS A 135 26.76 -8.36 -2.37
C HIS A 135 27.87 -7.35 -2.09
N LEU A 136 28.81 -7.23 -3.01
CA LEU A 136 29.85 -6.21 -2.94
C LEU A 136 29.41 -5.00 -3.78
N LYS A 137 29.11 -3.90 -3.12
CA LYS A 137 28.63 -2.65 -3.71
C LYS A 137 29.70 -1.56 -3.69
N LEU A 138 29.67 -0.73 -4.70
CA LEU A 138 30.53 0.42 -4.85
C LEU A 138 29.71 1.70 -4.70
N GLY A 139 30.06 2.53 -3.74
CA GLY A 139 29.31 3.75 -3.42
C GLY A 139 30.20 4.93 -3.01
N SER A 140 29.58 6.08 -2.82
CA SER A 140 30.21 7.28 -2.26
C SER A 140 29.94 7.41 -0.77
N GLU A 141 30.42 8.49 -0.16
CA GLU A 141 30.13 8.88 1.23
C GLU A 141 28.63 9.16 1.47
N GLN A 142 27.84 9.26 0.41
CA GLN A 142 26.39 9.48 0.49
C GLN A 142 25.59 8.20 0.27
N TYR A 143 26.23 7.04 0.23
CA TYR A 143 25.58 5.77 -0.07
C TYR A 143 24.44 5.47 0.92
N GLY A 144 24.70 5.57 2.22
CA GLY A 144 23.69 5.35 3.25
C GLY A 144 22.55 6.36 3.16
N LEU A 145 22.85 7.65 2.97
CA LEU A 145 21.85 8.71 2.79
C LEU A 145 20.94 8.44 1.59
N CYS A 146 21.52 8.10 0.42
CA CYS A 146 20.78 7.86 -0.80
C CYS A 146 19.93 6.58 -0.75
N ASN A 147 20.39 5.56 0.00
CA ASN A 147 19.70 4.29 0.17
C ASN A 147 18.82 4.22 1.43
N ASN A 148 18.71 5.32 2.22
CA ASN A 148 17.97 5.38 3.49
C ASN A 148 18.46 4.37 4.54
N LEU A 149 19.74 4.07 4.53
CA LEU A 149 20.37 3.20 5.50
C LEU A 149 20.82 4.02 6.70
N ASN A 150 20.46 3.60 7.91
CA ASN A 150 20.93 4.19 9.15
C ASN A 150 22.12 3.40 9.67
N LEU A 151 23.08 4.10 10.24
CA LEU A 151 24.22 3.47 10.89
C LEU A 151 23.81 2.91 12.26
N ALA A 152 24.11 1.64 12.51
CA ALA A 152 24.02 1.02 13.83
C ALA A 152 25.30 1.24 14.66
N GLY A 153 26.45 1.43 13.99
CA GLY A 153 27.70 1.72 14.63
C GLY A 153 28.76 2.24 13.65
N GLY A 154 29.75 2.96 14.18
CA GLY A 154 30.81 3.56 13.37
C GLY A 154 30.37 4.81 12.60
N ARG A 155 30.83 4.95 11.36
CA ARG A 155 30.56 6.10 10.50
C ARG A 155 30.52 5.70 9.02
N GLU A 156 30.01 6.59 8.19
CA GLU A 156 30.14 6.50 6.72
C GLU A 156 31.56 6.82 6.26
N PHE A 157 31.82 6.60 4.98
CA PHE A 157 33.05 7.09 4.35
C PHE A 157 33.14 8.61 4.50
N SER A 158 34.37 9.13 4.56
CA SER A 158 34.59 10.54 4.33
C SER A 158 34.87 10.79 2.85
N TYR A 159 34.56 12.00 2.36
CA TYR A 159 34.87 12.41 0.99
C TYR A 159 36.35 12.16 0.62
N LEU A 160 37.27 12.43 1.57
CA LEU A 160 38.71 12.21 1.37
C LEU A 160 39.10 10.73 1.22
N GLU A 161 38.37 9.82 1.87
CA GLU A 161 38.61 8.39 1.75
C GLU A 161 38.17 7.89 0.36
N VAL A 162 37.08 8.42 -0.15
CA VAL A 162 36.61 8.13 -1.51
C VAL A 162 37.57 8.73 -2.52
N GLU A 163 37.92 10.02 -2.43
CA GLU A 163 38.79 10.72 -3.38
C GLU A 163 40.19 10.09 -3.47
N LYS A 164 40.75 9.69 -2.31
CA LYS A 164 42.10 9.10 -2.23
C LYS A 164 42.12 7.58 -2.41
N THR A 165 40.97 6.97 -2.71
CA THR A 165 40.83 5.52 -2.87
C THR A 165 41.41 4.76 -1.68
N LEU A 166 41.00 5.17 -0.44
CA LEU A 166 41.47 4.49 0.75
C LEU A 166 40.66 3.19 0.95
N PRO A 167 41.30 2.07 1.36
CA PRO A 167 40.66 0.80 1.51
C PRO A 167 39.84 0.73 2.80
N VAL A 168 38.61 1.27 2.74
CA VAL A 168 37.61 1.26 3.81
C VAL A 168 36.33 0.62 3.33
N CYS A 169 35.54 0.06 4.27
CA CYS A 169 34.26 -0.52 3.94
C CYS A 169 33.22 -0.26 5.03
N VAL A 170 31.93 -0.27 4.64
CA VAL A 170 30.77 -0.25 5.52
C VAL A 170 29.96 -1.52 5.25
N LEU A 171 29.47 -2.16 6.31
CA LEU A 171 28.80 -3.44 6.24
C LEU A 171 27.29 -3.30 6.46
N GLY A 172 26.48 -4.06 5.74
CA GLY A 172 25.10 -4.33 6.12
C GLY A 172 25.02 -5.21 7.37
N SER A 173 23.87 -5.24 8.02
CA SER A 173 23.70 -5.97 9.29
C SER A 173 23.93 -7.47 9.15
N SER A 174 23.39 -8.13 8.11
CA SER A 174 23.61 -9.55 7.84
C SER A 174 25.05 -9.84 7.41
N ALA A 175 25.65 -8.95 6.60
CA ALA A 175 27.06 -9.07 6.22
C ALA A 175 27.96 -9.03 7.48
N LYS A 176 27.68 -8.12 8.42
CA LYS A 176 28.35 -8.04 9.71
C LYS A 176 28.18 -9.36 10.50
N GLU A 177 26.97 -9.91 10.60
CA GLU A 177 26.73 -11.16 11.31
C GLU A 177 27.43 -12.35 10.65
N GLN A 178 27.39 -12.41 9.31
CA GLN A 178 28.04 -13.48 8.57
C GLN A 178 29.57 -13.45 8.70
N ILE A 179 30.20 -12.28 8.80
CA ILE A 179 31.68 -12.15 8.88
C ILE A 179 32.15 -12.17 10.33
N PHE A 180 31.56 -11.36 11.21
CA PHE A 180 32.03 -11.10 12.56
C PHE A 180 31.23 -11.80 13.66
N GLY A 181 29.99 -12.26 13.36
CA GLY A 181 29.06 -12.75 14.37
C GLY A 181 28.67 -11.64 15.35
N TYR A 182 28.92 -11.86 16.63
CA TYR A 182 28.59 -10.90 17.69
C TYR A 182 29.68 -9.87 17.99
N THR A 183 30.84 -9.95 17.33
CA THR A 183 31.96 -9.03 17.54
C THR A 183 31.67 -7.68 16.89
N ASP A 184 32.10 -6.59 17.52
CA ASP A 184 32.04 -5.27 16.90
C ASP A 184 33.05 -5.19 15.75
N PRO A 185 32.60 -4.91 14.51
CA PRO A 185 33.47 -4.89 13.36
C PRO A 185 34.25 -3.57 13.20
N VAL A 186 33.85 -2.50 13.89
CA VAL A 186 34.41 -1.16 13.66
C VAL A 186 35.90 -1.10 14.05
N GLY A 187 36.71 -0.71 13.06
CA GLY A 187 38.18 -0.64 13.23
C GLY A 187 38.90 -1.94 12.84
N GLU A 188 38.21 -3.06 12.70
CA GLU A 188 38.77 -4.32 12.24
C GLU A 188 39.08 -4.29 10.74
N THR A 189 39.92 -5.20 10.28
CA THR A 189 40.32 -5.30 8.88
C THR A 189 39.82 -6.63 8.28
N ILE A 190 39.11 -6.56 7.16
CA ILE A 190 38.74 -7.71 6.33
C ILE A 190 39.59 -7.72 5.08
N SER A 191 39.80 -8.88 4.48
CA SER A 191 40.43 -9.00 3.17
C SER A 191 39.36 -9.22 2.11
N ILE A 192 39.37 -8.44 1.05
CA ILE A 192 38.53 -8.59 -0.14
C ILE A 192 39.45 -8.97 -1.29
N ASN A 193 39.32 -10.19 -1.81
CA ASN A 193 40.19 -10.77 -2.86
C ASN A 193 41.70 -10.69 -2.55
N GLY A 194 42.07 -10.66 -1.26
CA GLY A 194 43.48 -10.53 -0.82
C GLY A 194 43.85 -9.13 -0.40
N ASP A 195 43.13 -8.09 -0.78
CA ASP A 195 43.37 -6.71 -0.40
C ASP A 195 42.74 -6.36 0.95
N PRO A 196 43.44 -5.69 1.87
CA PRO A 196 42.91 -5.34 3.20
C PRO A 196 42.03 -4.11 3.14
N PHE A 197 40.80 -4.21 3.72
CA PHE A 197 39.86 -3.11 3.90
C PHE A 197 39.51 -2.93 5.36
N GLN A 198 39.58 -1.71 5.87
CA GLN A 198 39.19 -1.39 7.25
C GLN A 198 37.69 -1.14 7.32
N VAL A 199 37.00 -1.82 8.23
CA VAL A 199 35.59 -1.57 8.52
C VAL A 199 35.45 -0.28 9.31
N VAL A 200 34.76 0.72 8.75
CA VAL A 200 34.55 2.03 9.39
C VAL A 200 33.16 2.18 9.99
N GLY A 201 32.20 1.34 9.59
CA GLY A 201 30.86 1.36 10.14
C GLY A 201 30.01 0.17 9.66
N TYR A 202 28.80 0.09 10.20
CA TYR A 202 27.79 -0.88 9.75
C TYR A 202 26.37 -0.33 9.93
N TYR A 203 25.46 -0.79 9.06
CA TYR A 203 24.08 -0.33 9.01
C TYR A 203 23.15 -1.11 9.96
N GLU A 204 22.03 -0.48 10.33
CA GLU A 204 20.91 -1.14 10.99
C GLU A 204 20.23 -2.14 10.05
N SER A 205 19.57 -3.16 10.62
CA SER A 205 18.86 -4.14 9.81
C SER A 205 17.63 -3.54 9.12
N MET A 206 17.52 -3.81 7.83
CA MET A 206 16.38 -3.49 6.98
C MET A 206 15.42 -4.69 6.81
N ALA A 207 15.75 -5.86 7.37
CA ALA A 207 14.95 -7.09 7.25
C ALA A 207 13.51 -6.93 7.77
N LEU A 208 13.33 -6.24 8.91
CA LEU A 208 12.00 -5.90 9.45
C LEU A 208 11.19 -4.96 8.54
N GLN A 209 11.85 -4.37 7.56
CA GLN A 209 11.27 -3.47 6.60
C GLN A 209 10.93 -4.16 5.26
N GLY A 210 11.25 -5.47 5.14
CA GLY A 210 10.98 -6.27 3.95
C GLY A 210 12.06 -6.21 2.86
N TRP A 211 13.28 -5.74 3.19
CA TRP A 211 14.43 -5.63 2.28
C TRP A 211 15.68 -6.26 2.86
N PRO A 212 15.67 -7.58 3.10
CA PRO A 212 16.81 -8.29 3.65
C PRO A 212 18.05 -8.24 2.75
N GLU A 213 17.89 -7.99 1.46
CA GLU A 213 19.02 -7.82 0.52
C GLU A 213 19.92 -6.64 0.87
N MET A 214 19.35 -5.54 1.43
CA MET A 214 20.14 -4.39 1.87
C MET A 214 20.97 -4.70 3.14
N ASP A 215 20.64 -5.75 3.85
CA ASP A 215 21.38 -6.23 5.00
C ASP A 215 22.63 -7.02 4.61
N ASN A 216 22.66 -7.55 3.38
CA ASN A 216 23.72 -8.40 2.84
C ASN A 216 24.75 -7.65 1.99
N VAL A 217 24.87 -6.33 2.16
CA VAL A 217 25.79 -5.52 1.37
C VAL A 217 27.12 -5.31 2.09
N ILE A 218 28.20 -5.29 1.33
CA ILE A 218 29.51 -4.77 1.70
C ILE A 218 29.75 -3.60 0.78
N VAL A 219 29.81 -2.38 1.32
CA VAL A 219 29.98 -1.16 0.52
C VAL A 219 31.44 -0.72 0.60
N VAL A 220 32.07 -0.46 -0.53
CA VAL A 220 33.43 0.10 -0.63
C VAL A 220 33.41 1.35 -1.52
N PRO A 221 34.39 2.25 -1.45
CA PRO A 221 34.46 3.43 -2.29
C PRO A 221 34.39 3.09 -3.78
N TYR A 222 33.57 3.82 -4.54
CA TYR A 222 33.38 3.55 -5.98
C TYR A 222 34.68 3.69 -6.80
N THR A 223 35.65 4.39 -6.29
CA THR A 223 36.99 4.54 -6.90
C THR A 223 37.75 3.22 -7.02
N PHE A 224 37.33 2.16 -6.29
CA PHE A 224 37.84 0.80 -6.45
C PHE A 224 37.25 0.05 -7.67
N ASN A 225 36.31 0.65 -8.44
CA ASN A 225 35.70 0.00 -9.60
C ASN A 225 36.74 -0.54 -10.59
N ARG A 226 37.78 0.24 -10.84
CA ARG A 226 38.88 -0.18 -11.74
C ARG A 226 39.64 -1.40 -11.20
N THR A 227 39.84 -1.47 -9.89
CA THR A 227 40.65 -2.54 -9.27
C THR A 227 39.84 -3.81 -9.07
N LEU A 228 38.58 -3.68 -8.63
CA LEU A 228 37.73 -4.83 -8.26
C LEU A 228 36.89 -5.36 -9.43
N ASN A 229 36.51 -4.49 -10.38
CA ASN A 229 35.63 -4.82 -11.49
C ASN A 229 36.32 -4.71 -12.86
N ASN A 230 37.59 -4.31 -12.87
CA ASN A 230 38.36 -4.04 -14.10
C ASN A 230 37.60 -3.12 -15.09
N ASN A 231 36.77 -2.24 -14.59
CA ASN A 231 35.91 -1.34 -15.32
C ASN A 231 36.04 0.10 -14.82
N ASN A 232 36.06 1.07 -15.74
CA ASN A 232 36.09 2.49 -15.41
C ASN A 232 34.73 3.18 -15.53
N THR A 233 33.74 2.50 -16.13
CA THR A 233 32.42 3.10 -16.35
C THR A 233 31.59 3.07 -15.09
N MET A 234 30.89 4.16 -14.82
CA MET A 234 29.87 4.29 -13.80
C MET A 234 28.56 4.49 -14.52
N ASP A 235 27.78 3.46 -14.60
CA ASP A 235 26.55 3.40 -15.37
C ASP A 235 25.28 3.39 -14.52
N SER A 236 25.43 3.29 -13.20
CA SER A 236 24.30 3.26 -12.26
C SER A 236 24.51 4.23 -11.11
N TYR A 237 23.48 5.01 -10.82
CA TYR A 237 23.45 6.00 -9.77
C TYR A 237 22.14 5.96 -9.00
N ILE A 238 22.22 6.31 -7.73
CA ILE A 238 21.05 6.60 -6.90
C ILE A 238 21.07 8.07 -6.54
N VAL A 239 19.96 8.74 -6.85
CA VAL A 239 19.74 10.15 -6.54
C VAL A 239 18.64 10.25 -5.48
N LYS A 240 18.92 10.95 -4.40
CA LYS A 240 17.94 11.19 -3.33
C LYS A 240 17.29 12.55 -3.54
N GLY A 241 15.97 12.57 -3.81
CA GLY A 241 15.20 13.81 -3.83
C GLY A 241 14.95 14.35 -2.43
N ARG A 242 14.73 15.65 -2.31
CA ARG A 242 14.46 16.32 -1.04
C ARG A 242 13.09 15.93 -0.45
N ASP A 243 12.08 15.84 -1.31
CA ASP A 243 10.71 15.44 -0.98
C ASP A 243 10.07 14.80 -2.23
N ALA A 244 8.89 14.19 -2.10
CA ALA A 244 8.20 13.49 -3.19
C ALA A 244 7.99 14.38 -4.44
N LYS A 245 7.65 15.66 -4.26
CA LYS A 245 7.46 16.61 -5.35
C LYS A 245 8.78 16.93 -6.06
N ALA A 246 9.83 17.18 -5.29
CA ALA A 246 11.17 17.43 -5.80
C ALA A 246 11.71 16.20 -6.54
N THR A 247 11.42 14.99 -6.04
CA THR A 247 11.80 13.73 -6.69
C THR A 247 11.19 13.57 -8.08
N VAL A 248 9.88 13.82 -8.21
CA VAL A 248 9.20 13.77 -9.52
C VAL A 248 9.76 14.81 -10.48
N GLU A 249 10.03 16.02 -10.00
CA GLU A 249 10.62 17.09 -10.82
C GLU A 249 12.07 16.75 -11.21
N ALA A 250 12.89 16.27 -10.26
CA ALA A 250 14.27 15.85 -10.52
C ALA A 250 14.31 14.70 -11.54
N LYS A 251 13.46 13.68 -11.38
CA LYS A 251 13.31 12.58 -12.34
C LYS A 251 13.03 13.10 -13.74
N THR A 252 12.04 13.98 -13.89
CA THR A 252 11.67 14.55 -15.20
C THR A 252 12.82 15.34 -15.84
N ARG A 253 13.57 16.08 -15.02
CA ARG A 253 14.74 16.85 -15.51
C ARG A 253 15.91 15.92 -15.91
N ILE A 254 16.16 14.87 -15.14
CA ILE A 254 17.19 13.86 -15.45
C ILE A 254 16.84 13.11 -16.75
N GLU A 255 15.57 12.72 -16.92
CA GLU A 255 15.09 12.11 -18.17
C GLU A 255 15.27 13.03 -19.37
N ALA A 256 14.93 14.32 -19.23
CA ALA A 256 15.10 15.32 -20.27
C ALA A 256 16.58 15.54 -20.62
N PHE A 257 17.46 15.59 -19.62
CA PHE A 257 18.91 15.68 -19.80
C PHE A 257 19.45 14.48 -20.58
N LEU A 258 19.09 13.25 -20.14
CA LEU A 258 19.53 12.03 -20.84
C LEU A 258 18.99 11.92 -22.26
N ASN A 259 17.78 12.45 -22.52
CA ASN A 259 17.26 12.55 -23.89
C ASN A 259 18.05 13.52 -24.75
N GLY A 260 18.66 14.55 -24.17
CA GLY A 260 19.56 15.47 -24.87
C GLY A 260 20.94 14.87 -25.17
N VAL A 261 21.51 14.13 -24.23
CA VAL A 261 22.84 13.51 -24.35
C VAL A 261 22.79 12.21 -25.17
N MET A 262 21.72 11.44 -24.99
CA MET A 262 21.49 10.15 -25.65
C MET A 262 20.14 10.18 -26.37
N PRO A 263 20.06 10.77 -27.57
CA PRO A 263 18.80 10.95 -28.28
C PRO A 263 18.14 9.61 -28.64
N LEU A 264 16.80 9.64 -28.67
CA LEU A 264 15.97 8.51 -29.04
C LEU A 264 15.88 8.40 -30.58
N ASP A 265 15.82 7.20 -31.11
CA ASP A 265 15.50 6.92 -32.50
C ASP A 265 13.98 7.03 -32.77
N GLU A 266 13.57 6.84 -34.03
CA GLU A 266 12.16 6.87 -34.44
C GLU A 266 11.29 5.80 -33.76
N ASN A 267 11.89 4.76 -33.21
CA ASN A 267 11.23 3.65 -32.49
C ASN A 267 11.22 3.86 -30.97
N GLY A 268 11.78 4.98 -30.48
CA GLY A 268 11.88 5.28 -29.06
C GLY A 268 13.03 4.58 -28.34
N ASN A 269 13.97 3.96 -29.05
CA ASN A 269 15.17 3.36 -28.48
C ASN A 269 16.34 4.36 -28.52
N ARG A 270 17.26 4.25 -27.57
CA ARG A 270 18.48 5.06 -27.59
C ARG A 270 19.46 4.54 -28.63
N GLN A 271 19.97 5.44 -29.47
CA GLN A 271 20.79 5.05 -30.63
C GLN A 271 22.10 4.39 -30.24
N ASN A 272 22.72 4.75 -29.12
CA ASN A 272 24.08 4.33 -28.76
C ASN A 272 24.19 3.79 -27.33
N GLY A 273 23.10 3.27 -26.76
CA GLY A 273 23.16 2.80 -25.38
C GLY A 273 21.83 2.51 -24.77
N TYR A 274 21.83 2.48 -23.45
CA TYR A 274 20.66 2.28 -22.61
C TYR A 274 20.61 3.39 -21.55
N ALA A 275 19.44 3.93 -21.29
CA ALA A 275 19.21 4.76 -20.12
C ALA A 275 17.84 4.48 -19.51
N TYR A 276 17.83 4.38 -18.22
CA TYR A 276 16.63 4.16 -17.40
C TYR A 276 16.63 5.16 -16.24
N VAL A 277 15.51 5.78 -16.00
CA VAL A 277 15.29 6.66 -14.84
C VAL A 277 14.03 6.18 -14.15
N GLY A 278 14.18 5.50 -13.04
CA GLY A 278 13.10 4.97 -12.21
C GLY A 278 12.99 5.71 -10.90
N SER A 279 11.77 5.83 -10.36
CA SER A 279 11.56 6.21 -8.98
C SER A 279 10.47 5.34 -8.38
N ASN A 280 10.57 5.05 -7.08
CA ASN A 280 9.54 4.30 -6.38
C ASN A 280 8.21 5.05 -6.34
N ASP A 281 8.24 6.38 -6.45
CA ASP A 281 7.03 7.23 -6.56
C ASP A 281 6.20 6.90 -7.80
N SER A 282 6.83 6.48 -8.90
CA SER A 282 6.11 6.02 -10.09
C SER A 282 5.33 4.73 -9.82
N TYR A 283 5.93 3.80 -9.10
CA TYR A 283 5.27 2.57 -8.67
C TYR A 283 4.17 2.85 -7.64
N ALA A 284 4.41 3.79 -6.71
CA ALA A 284 3.40 4.22 -5.74
C ALA A 284 2.17 4.81 -6.44
N GLN A 285 2.35 5.67 -7.46
CA GLN A 285 1.25 6.24 -8.23
C GLN A 285 0.49 5.18 -9.04
N GLU A 286 1.18 4.23 -9.67
CA GLU A 286 0.54 3.11 -10.37
C GLU A 286 -0.23 2.22 -9.41
N GLN A 287 0.32 1.94 -8.23
CA GLN A 287 -0.34 1.17 -7.19
C GLN A 287 -1.56 1.92 -6.63
N GLU A 288 -1.50 3.23 -6.45
CA GLU A 288 -2.63 4.05 -6.05
C GLU A 288 -3.77 3.98 -7.07
N LYS A 289 -3.46 4.08 -8.37
CA LYS A 289 -4.45 3.90 -9.45
C LYS A 289 -5.04 2.50 -9.45
N ALA A 290 -4.22 1.46 -9.28
CA ALA A 290 -4.67 0.08 -9.18
C ALA A 290 -5.59 -0.13 -7.97
N ASN A 291 -5.22 0.41 -6.80
CA ASN A 291 -6.04 0.38 -5.59
C ASN A 291 -7.36 1.14 -5.77
N LEU A 292 -7.37 2.26 -6.50
CA LEU A 292 -8.60 3.00 -6.83
C LEU A 292 -9.54 2.18 -7.71
N LEU A 293 -9.04 1.54 -8.76
CA LEU A 293 -9.82 0.67 -9.64
C LEU A 293 -10.38 -0.54 -8.89
N GLU A 294 -9.58 -1.16 -8.02
CA GLU A 294 -10.01 -2.25 -7.15
C GLU A 294 -11.12 -1.77 -6.20
N SER A 295 -10.96 -0.58 -5.60
CA SER A 295 -11.98 0.06 -4.73
C SER A 295 -13.31 0.29 -5.46
N LEU A 296 -13.26 0.81 -6.68
CA LEU A 296 -14.46 1.06 -7.49
C LEU A 296 -15.16 -0.24 -7.86
N SER A 297 -14.42 -1.27 -8.24
CA SER A 297 -14.96 -2.59 -8.56
C SER A 297 -15.69 -3.21 -7.36
N MET A 298 -15.08 -3.13 -6.19
CA MET A 298 -15.64 -3.63 -4.95
C MET A 298 -16.85 -2.80 -4.50
N ALA A 299 -16.80 -1.48 -4.65
CA ALA A 299 -17.94 -0.61 -4.37
C ALA A 299 -19.16 -0.93 -5.27
N ALA A 300 -18.92 -1.30 -6.53
CA ALA A 300 -19.97 -1.75 -7.42
C ALA A 300 -20.62 -3.05 -6.95
N ILE A 301 -19.83 -4.05 -6.54
CA ILE A 301 -20.34 -5.35 -6.02
C ILE A 301 -21.14 -5.12 -4.73
N ALA A 302 -20.61 -4.30 -3.83
CA ALA A 302 -21.28 -3.92 -2.58
C ALA A 302 -22.58 -3.17 -2.85
N GLY A 303 -22.58 -2.26 -3.83
CA GLY A 303 -23.77 -1.53 -4.28
C GLY A 303 -24.87 -2.46 -4.79
N ILE A 304 -24.53 -3.46 -5.61
CA ILE A 304 -25.46 -4.49 -6.08
C ILE A 304 -26.05 -5.28 -4.90
N SER A 305 -25.22 -5.71 -3.95
CA SER A 305 -25.67 -6.44 -2.77
C SER A 305 -26.66 -5.63 -1.92
N LEU A 306 -26.39 -4.34 -1.75
CA LEU A 306 -27.27 -3.41 -1.04
C LEU A 306 -28.57 -3.13 -1.80
N LEU A 307 -28.52 -3.04 -3.13
CA LEU A 307 -29.73 -2.92 -3.97
C LEU A 307 -30.64 -4.14 -3.80
N VAL A 308 -30.08 -5.34 -3.82
CA VAL A 308 -30.85 -6.58 -3.58
C VAL A 308 -31.50 -6.58 -2.19
N GLY A 309 -30.74 -6.16 -1.16
CA GLY A 309 -31.26 -5.96 0.20
C GLY A 309 -32.39 -4.94 0.24
N GLY A 310 -32.24 -3.81 -0.46
CA GLY A 310 -33.25 -2.76 -0.57
C GLY A 310 -34.54 -3.21 -1.26
N ILE A 311 -34.44 -3.98 -2.34
CA ILE A 311 -35.59 -4.60 -3.03
C ILE A 311 -36.30 -5.55 -2.07
N GLY A 312 -35.56 -6.30 -1.24
CA GLY A 312 -36.13 -7.15 -0.19
C GLY A 312 -36.99 -6.35 0.80
N ILE A 313 -36.50 -5.18 1.25
CA ILE A 313 -37.25 -4.28 2.13
C ILE A 313 -38.50 -3.77 1.44
N MET A 314 -38.38 -3.30 0.20
CA MET A 314 -39.53 -2.79 -0.57
C MET A 314 -40.63 -3.87 -0.72
N ASN A 315 -40.28 -5.10 -1.06
CA ASN A 315 -41.23 -6.18 -1.24
C ASN A 315 -41.98 -6.52 0.07
N ILE A 316 -41.27 -6.57 1.19
CA ILE A 316 -41.89 -6.87 2.48
C ILE A 316 -42.74 -5.70 2.97
N MET A 317 -42.30 -4.47 2.75
CA MET A 317 -43.11 -3.29 3.04
C MET A 317 -44.43 -3.28 2.20
N LEU A 318 -44.36 -3.68 0.92
CA LEU A 318 -45.59 -3.83 0.10
C LEU A 318 -46.57 -4.86 0.70
N VAL A 319 -46.04 -6.01 1.14
CA VAL A 319 -46.87 -7.04 1.81
C VAL A 319 -47.42 -6.49 3.14
N THR A 320 -46.64 -5.74 3.90
CA THR A 320 -47.09 -5.11 5.16
C THR A 320 -48.20 -4.09 4.92
N VAL A 321 -48.11 -3.30 3.83
CA VAL A 321 -49.15 -2.36 3.44
C VAL A 321 -50.46 -3.10 3.11
N THR A 322 -50.39 -4.21 2.36
CA THR A 322 -51.60 -5.01 2.03
C THR A 322 -52.24 -5.64 3.26
N GLU A 323 -51.43 -6.19 4.18
CA GLU A 323 -51.94 -6.74 5.45
C GLU A 323 -52.57 -5.70 6.37
N ARG A 324 -52.13 -4.42 6.32
CA ARG A 324 -52.63 -3.32 7.13
C ARG A 324 -53.61 -2.41 6.38
N THR A 325 -54.12 -2.83 5.23
CA THR A 325 -54.99 -2.01 4.39
C THR A 325 -56.19 -1.47 5.16
N ARG A 326 -56.86 -2.30 5.97
CA ARG A 326 -57.99 -1.91 6.79
C ARG A 326 -57.62 -0.88 7.88
N GLU A 327 -56.51 -1.06 8.57
CA GLU A 327 -55.98 -0.12 9.55
C GLU A 327 -55.69 1.26 8.95
N ILE A 328 -55.07 1.30 7.78
CA ILE A 328 -54.80 2.51 7.01
C ILE A 328 -56.10 3.18 6.60
N GLY A 329 -57.08 2.39 6.17
CA GLY A 329 -58.40 2.87 5.78
C GLY A 329 -59.14 3.55 6.94
N ILE A 330 -59.14 2.93 8.13
CA ILE A 330 -59.71 3.50 9.34
C ILE A 330 -59.04 4.85 9.72
N ARG A 331 -57.70 4.90 9.69
CA ARG A 331 -56.98 6.15 9.98
C ARG A 331 -57.33 7.27 9.01
N LYS A 332 -57.47 6.96 7.74
CA LYS A 332 -57.85 7.95 6.73
C LYS A 332 -59.30 8.39 6.86
N ALA A 333 -60.20 7.47 7.24
CA ALA A 333 -61.61 7.78 7.46
C ALA A 333 -61.82 8.75 8.64
N ILE A 334 -60.95 8.71 9.66
CA ILE A 334 -60.94 9.66 10.79
C ILE A 334 -60.07 10.92 10.54
N GLY A 335 -59.60 11.16 9.30
CA GLY A 335 -58.96 12.40 8.90
C GLY A 335 -57.41 12.42 8.95
N ALA A 336 -56.75 11.28 8.94
CA ALA A 336 -55.28 11.25 8.87
C ALA A 336 -54.77 11.78 7.52
N GLU A 337 -53.83 12.74 7.58
CA GLU A 337 -53.19 13.28 6.40
C GLU A 337 -52.28 12.24 5.70
N ARG A 338 -52.17 12.37 4.39
CA ARG A 338 -51.26 11.51 3.57
C ARG A 338 -49.81 11.56 4.05
N SER A 339 -49.32 12.74 4.41
CA SER A 339 -47.97 12.97 4.95
C SER A 339 -47.70 12.14 6.20
N SER A 340 -48.70 12.05 7.11
CA SER A 340 -48.61 11.27 8.33
C SER A 340 -48.43 9.78 8.09
N ILE A 341 -49.13 9.24 7.08
CA ILE A 341 -49.04 7.82 6.69
C ILE A 341 -47.66 7.56 6.04
N ILE A 342 -47.23 8.41 5.11
CA ILE A 342 -45.92 8.29 4.46
C ILE A 342 -44.80 8.31 5.53
N THR A 343 -44.84 9.29 6.40
CA THR A 343 -43.80 9.43 7.46
C THR A 343 -43.76 8.21 8.38
N GLN A 344 -44.92 7.62 8.71
CA GLN A 344 -44.97 6.42 9.52
C GLN A 344 -44.26 5.23 8.87
N PHE A 345 -44.53 4.94 7.58
CA PHE A 345 -43.89 3.84 6.87
C PHE A 345 -42.40 4.10 6.58
N LEU A 346 -42.04 5.36 6.33
CA LEU A 346 -40.61 5.72 6.17
C LEU A 346 -39.82 5.52 7.47
N ILE A 347 -40.39 5.90 8.62
CA ILE A 347 -39.76 5.66 9.92
C ILE A 347 -39.64 4.14 10.17
N GLU A 348 -40.67 3.35 9.85
CA GLU A 348 -40.61 1.89 9.99
C GLU A 348 -39.49 1.28 9.15
N ALA A 349 -39.35 1.69 7.88
CA ALA A 349 -38.27 1.26 7.01
C ALA A 349 -36.88 1.72 7.51
N ALA A 350 -36.76 2.98 7.95
CA ALA A 350 -35.52 3.53 8.48
C ALA A 350 -35.07 2.80 9.77
N VAL A 351 -36.02 2.44 10.66
CA VAL A 351 -35.71 1.68 11.88
C VAL A 351 -35.24 0.27 11.56
N ILE A 352 -35.87 -0.42 10.62
CA ILE A 352 -35.44 -1.75 10.16
C ILE A 352 -34.02 -1.69 9.60
N CYS A 353 -33.73 -0.69 8.76
CA CYS A 353 -32.41 -0.51 8.18
C CYS A 353 -31.36 -0.08 9.20
N SER A 354 -31.74 0.74 10.20
CA SER A 354 -30.84 1.13 11.30
C SER A 354 -30.42 -0.09 12.13
N ILE A 355 -31.38 -0.95 12.49
CA ILE A 355 -31.07 -2.17 13.26
C ILE A 355 -30.24 -3.12 12.40
N GLY A 356 -30.64 -3.35 11.13
CA GLY A 356 -29.88 -4.17 10.20
C GLY A 356 -28.48 -3.64 9.95
N GLY A 357 -28.34 -2.32 9.81
CA GLY A 357 -27.04 -1.65 9.65
C GLY A 357 -26.13 -1.82 10.87
N LEU A 358 -26.64 -1.62 12.09
CA LEU A 358 -25.89 -1.84 13.32
C LEU A 358 -25.44 -3.31 13.47
N MET A 359 -26.33 -4.26 13.17
CA MET A 359 -25.97 -5.67 13.18
C MET A 359 -24.94 -5.99 12.08
N GLY A 360 -25.09 -5.41 10.89
CA GLY A 360 -24.16 -5.55 9.78
C GLY A 360 -22.76 -5.01 10.14
N ILE A 361 -22.69 -3.85 10.79
CA ILE A 361 -21.43 -3.28 11.30
C ILE A 361 -20.80 -4.23 12.32
N ALA A 362 -21.56 -4.71 13.30
CA ALA A 362 -21.03 -5.64 14.31
C ALA A 362 -20.47 -6.92 13.69
N ILE A 363 -21.18 -7.51 12.72
CA ILE A 363 -20.71 -8.67 11.96
C ILE A 363 -19.52 -8.30 11.09
N GLY A 364 -19.51 -7.11 10.49
CA GLY A 364 -18.39 -6.58 9.72
C GLY A 364 -17.11 -6.47 10.56
N TYR A 365 -17.18 -5.98 11.79
CA TYR A 365 -16.05 -5.95 12.71
C TYR A 365 -15.49 -7.35 13.00
N VAL A 366 -16.37 -8.29 13.32
CA VAL A 366 -15.96 -9.69 13.56
C VAL A 366 -15.35 -10.31 12.28
N GLY A 367 -15.98 -10.08 11.13
CA GLY A 367 -15.48 -10.57 9.84
C GLY A 367 -14.12 -9.97 9.48
N THR A 368 -13.88 -8.70 9.76
CA THR A 368 -12.58 -8.04 9.54
C THR A 368 -11.49 -8.64 10.45
N MET A 369 -11.81 -8.90 11.71
CA MET A 369 -10.87 -9.58 12.62
C MET A 369 -10.51 -10.98 12.16
N ILE A 370 -11.49 -11.74 11.64
CA ILE A 370 -11.26 -13.08 11.09
C ILE A 370 -10.41 -12.97 9.80
N ALA A 371 -10.74 -12.05 8.90
CA ALA A 371 -9.97 -11.81 7.68
C ALA A 371 -8.50 -11.44 8.00
N GLY A 372 -8.27 -10.58 8.99
CA GLY A 372 -6.93 -10.22 9.44
C GLY A 372 -6.11 -11.41 9.96
N LYS A 373 -6.76 -12.34 10.68
CA LYS A 373 -6.09 -13.56 11.14
C LYS A 373 -5.81 -14.56 10.02
N LEU A 374 -6.72 -14.72 9.08
CA LEU A 374 -6.54 -15.63 7.94
C LEU A 374 -5.51 -15.11 6.93
N MET A 375 -5.33 -13.81 6.87
CA MET A 375 -4.41 -13.14 5.96
C MET A 375 -3.20 -12.54 6.70
N SER A 376 -2.83 -13.11 7.85
CA SER A 376 -1.71 -12.63 8.69
C SER A 376 -0.42 -12.50 7.90
N ASP A 377 -0.16 -13.44 6.98
CA ASP A 377 1.05 -13.47 6.15
C ASP A 377 1.09 -12.34 5.10
N VAL A 378 -0.10 -11.80 4.74
CA VAL A 378 -0.23 -10.67 3.79
C VAL A 378 -0.19 -9.32 4.52
N PHE A 379 -0.71 -9.28 5.74
CA PHE A 379 -0.88 -8.06 6.53
C PHE A 379 0.05 -8.01 7.76
N GLU A 380 1.22 -8.62 7.69
CA GLU A 380 2.20 -8.65 8.80
C GLU A 380 2.23 -7.34 9.60
N GLY A 381 1.80 -7.41 10.86
CA GLY A 381 1.80 -6.29 11.79
C GLY A 381 0.67 -5.25 11.60
N VAL A 382 -0.14 -5.33 10.56
CA VAL A 382 -1.29 -4.42 10.36
C VAL A 382 -2.55 -5.01 10.96
N ILE A 383 -3.08 -4.35 11.98
CA ILE A 383 -4.37 -4.72 12.57
C ILE A 383 -5.48 -4.20 11.66
N LEU A 384 -6.20 -5.13 11.01
CA LEU A 384 -7.39 -4.79 10.23
C LEU A 384 -8.54 -4.46 11.18
N MET A 385 -8.83 -3.17 11.35
CA MET A 385 -10.00 -2.69 12.08
C MET A 385 -10.72 -1.63 11.25
N PRO A 386 -12.06 -1.72 11.15
CA PRO A 386 -12.83 -0.68 10.47
C PRO A 386 -12.64 0.67 11.18
N GLU A 387 -12.26 1.67 10.41
CA GLU A 387 -12.17 3.04 10.92
C GLU A 387 -13.56 3.55 11.33
N PRO A 388 -13.68 4.36 12.39
CA PRO A 388 -14.98 4.83 12.89
C PRO A 388 -15.83 5.55 11.83
N TYR A 389 -15.20 6.27 10.91
CA TYR A 389 -15.93 6.96 9.83
C TYR A 389 -16.51 5.99 8.80
N VAL A 390 -15.90 4.80 8.60
CA VAL A 390 -16.44 3.74 7.72
C VAL A 390 -17.70 3.17 8.34
N ALA A 391 -17.69 2.88 9.64
CA ALA A 391 -18.86 2.41 10.36
C ALA A 391 -20.00 3.45 10.36
N ALA A 392 -19.68 4.72 10.60
CA ALA A 392 -20.64 5.82 10.53
C ALA A 392 -21.22 6.01 9.13
N GLY A 393 -20.39 5.97 8.10
CA GLY A 393 -20.80 6.03 6.70
C GLY A 393 -21.71 4.88 6.30
N ALA A 394 -21.35 3.64 6.66
CA ALA A 394 -22.15 2.45 6.40
C ALA A 394 -23.51 2.49 7.12
N PHE A 395 -23.55 2.97 8.35
CA PHE A 395 -24.77 3.19 9.09
C PHE A 395 -25.68 4.22 8.39
N LEU A 396 -25.15 5.40 8.10
CA LEU A 396 -25.91 6.47 7.43
C LEU A 396 -26.45 6.00 6.08
N PHE A 397 -25.61 5.30 5.32
CA PHE A 397 -26.00 4.76 4.02
C PHE A 397 -27.12 3.72 4.15
N SER A 398 -27.09 2.84 5.15
CA SER A 398 -28.16 1.87 5.40
C SER A 398 -29.51 2.55 5.72
N VAL A 399 -29.48 3.64 6.48
CA VAL A 399 -30.70 4.42 6.79
C VAL A 399 -31.26 5.11 5.54
N VAL A 400 -30.39 5.70 4.71
CA VAL A 400 -30.77 6.35 3.45
C VAL A 400 -31.40 5.32 2.49
N LEU A 401 -30.83 4.12 2.38
CA LEU A 401 -31.42 3.04 1.61
C LEU A 401 -32.81 2.65 2.11
N GLY A 402 -33.00 2.56 3.42
CA GLY A 402 -34.30 2.30 4.03
C GLY A 402 -35.36 3.34 3.62
N ILE A 403 -34.98 4.61 3.61
CA ILE A 403 -35.85 5.69 3.17
C ILE A 403 -36.17 5.58 1.68
N ILE A 404 -35.16 5.34 0.82
CA ILE A 404 -35.33 5.25 -0.63
C ILE A 404 -36.27 4.08 -0.97
N PHE A 405 -35.97 2.87 -0.49
CA PHE A 405 -36.76 1.69 -0.79
C PHE A 405 -38.11 1.63 -0.05
N GLY A 406 -38.22 2.33 1.09
CA GLY A 406 -39.47 2.51 1.81
C GLY A 406 -40.41 3.53 1.17
N MET A 407 -39.91 4.43 0.31
CA MET A 407 -40.68 5.52 -0.27
C MET A 407 -41.84 5.01 -1.14
N TYR A 408 -41.58 4.08 -2.06
CA TYR A 408 -42.60 3.55 -2.96
C TYR A 408 -43.76 2.85 -2.22
N PRO A 409 -43.51 1.91 -1.26
CA PRO A 409 -44.59 1.33 -0.46
C PRO A 409 -45.37 2.38 0.36
N ALA A 410 -44.68 3.37 0.92
CA ALA A 410 -45.30 4.43 1.73
C ALA A 410 -46.24 5.31 0.88
N ILE A 411 -45.84 5.68 -0.32
CA ILE A 411 -46.69 6.41 -1.28
C ILE A 411 -47.91 5.58 -1.65
N LYS A 412 -47.74 4.28 -1.96
CA LYS A 412 -48.82 3.36 -2.29
C LYS A 412 -49.81 3.24 -1.14
N ALA A 413 -49.34 3.08 0.11
CA ALA A 413 -50.18 3.07 1.31
C ALA A 413 -50.99 4.34 1.48
N SER A 414 -50.36 5.50 1.27
CA SER A 414 -51.02 6.80 1.38
C SER A 414 -52.07 7.07 0.31
N GLY A 415 -51.99 6.37 -0.83
CA GLY A 415 -52.94 6.47 -1.97
C GLY A 415 -54.24 5.67 -1.79
N LEU A 416 -54.33 4.74 -0.83
CA LEU A 416 -55.51 3.89 -0.62
C LEU A 416 -56.76 4.73 -0.32
N GLN A 417 -57.88 4.43 -0.99
CA GLN A 417 -59.19 5.06 -0.72
C GLN A 417 -59.83 4.43 0.52
N PRO A 418 -60.33 5.22 1.48
CA PRO A 418 -60.95 4.70 2.72
C PRO A 418 -62.03 3.67 2.49
N VAL A 419 -62.89 3.92 1.50
CA VAL A 419 -64.04 3.04 1.19
C VAL A 419 -63.55 1.67 0.65
N VAL A 420 -62.53 1.66 -0.21
CA VAL A 420 -61.95 0.42 -0.75
C VAL A 420 -61.17 -0.33 0.33
N ALA A 421 -60.43 0.40 1.17
CA ALA A 421 -59.66 -0.19 2.25
C ALA A 421 -60.49 -0.84 3.37
N LEU A 422 -61.70 -0.34 3.62
CA LEU A 422 -62.63 -0.92 4.60
C LEU A 422 -63.41 -2.13 4.09
N ARG A 423 -63.43 -2.36 2.74
CA ARG A 423 -64.05 -3.52 2.10
C ARG A 423 -63.08 -4.66 1.80
N ALA A 424 -61.77 -4.42 2.04
CA ALA A 424 -60.78 -5.46 1.92
C ALA A 424 -60.89 -6.43 3.11
N ASP A 425 -61.15 -7.70 2.84
CA ASP A 425 -61.21 -8.80 3.80
C ASP A 425 -59.80 -9.23 4.25
#